data_4f95b4b63624466efe3d9d6be182e514
#
_entry.id   4f95b4b63624466efe3d9d6be182e514
#
_cell.length_a   1.000
_cell.length_b   1.000
_cell.length_c   1.000
_cell.angle_alpha   90.00
_cell.angle_beta   90.00
_cell.angle_gamma   90.00
#
_symmetry.space_group_name_H-M   'P 1'
#
loop_
_entity.id
_entity.type
_entity.pdbx_description
1 polymer ?
#
loop_
_entity_poly.entity_id
_entity_poly.type
_entity_poly.pdbx_seq_one_letter_code
_entity_poly.pdbx_strand_id
1 'polypeptide(L)'
;MTDLPKHDDIYPDLTPDELQRLHSRIFNDSDQGILITDAHERIVSVNAAFTKITGFSRAEAIGQTTDLLRSGVHDAEFRAKVRAAMAGSGPWQGEIIGKRKNGEMFPQNVSISVVRDGSGAISHAFSIFSDISVLHQAQARIVRLANFDNLTGLPNRSHFIQLFEVALASVKRQHQVAAVMMVELERLSNISDSLGLDVADELLKQISQRFGQTLRPTDVLAKIGSDQFVVGLLSLEQREHAGIVAKKLLTAMEAPFHLQSQLVHVGLSVGISVFPDDAQDVSTLLRFADVAVNRIKAEEESGYLFYSSEMNQRAKEKWQLEGELRHALVAQQLVLYYQPKVSLRTGQIVGAEALIRWRHPTNGMVSPAKFIPVAEETGLIMDIGSWVMEEACRQMRAWLDAGLNMPAIAINLSARQFDRLLPERLCAVLERYQLPASCLQLEITESLLVRGADGVISIMTELVAMGLALSMDDFGTGYSSLSYLKKFPITTLKIDRAFVIGVPTDENDCAIARAIVTLAKQLRQEIVAEGVETPEQMNFLRQLGCDQLQGYLFSPPVSVPDFERMVLSDARLALDS
;
A
#
# COMPACT_ATOMS: atom_id res chain seq x y z
N MET A 1 70.46 -2.99 -4.57
CA MET A 1 70.77 -1.57 -4.27
C MET A 1 70.22 -0.76 -5.43
N THR A 2 69.00 -0.28 -5.35
CA THR A 2 68.49 0.70 -6.31
C THR A 2 69.06 2.04 -5.84
N ASP A 3 70.03 2.59 -6.62
CA ASP A 3 70.50 3.94 -6.40
C ASP A 3 69.33 4.90 -6.34
N LEU A 4 69.15 5.53 -5.18
CA LEU A 4 68.25 6.68 -5.10
C LEU A 4 68.82 7.76 -6.03
N PRO A 5 67.98 8.38 -6.89
CA PRO A 5 68.42 9.45 -7.76
C PRO A 5 69.07 10.56 -6.92
N LYS A 6 70.22 11.05 -7.41
CA LYS A 6 70.92 12.17 -6.73
C LYS A 6 70.01 13.38 -6.70
N HIS A 7 70.19 14.23 -5.71
CA HIS A 7 69.38 15.44 -5.44
C HIS A 7 69.15 16.29 -6.73
N ASP A 8 70.13 16.42 -7.58
CA ASP A 8 70.11 17.19 -8.84
C ASP A 8 69.27 16.51 -9.94
N ASP A 9 68.95 15.21 -9.82
CA ASP A 9 68.18 14.48 -10.81
C ASP A 9 66.68 14.58 -10.61
N ILE A 10 66.24 14.97 -9.38
CA ILE A 10 64.80 15.05 -9.05
C ILE A 10 64.27 16.48 -9.21
N TYR A 11 65.09 17.49 -8.91
CA TYR A 11 64.72 18.92 -8.92
C TYR A 11 65.82 19.80 -9.52
N PRO A 12 66.12 19.68 -10.82
CA PRO A 12 67.32 20.32 -11.42
C PRO A 12 67.27 21.87 -11.38
N ASP A 13 66.11 22.46 -11.25
CA ASP A 13 65.91 23.93 -11.35
C ASP A 13 65.66 24.62 -9.98
N LEU A 14 65.71 23.89 -8.84
CA LEU A 14 65.44 24.46 -7.52
C LEU A 14 66.70 24.71 -6.73
N THR A 15 66.84 25.89 -6.16
CA THR A 15 67.87 26.20 -5.19
C THR A 15 67.67 25.43 -3.87
N PRO A 16 68.73 25.14 -3.09
CA PRO A 16 68.60 24.47 -1.79
C PRO A 16 67.57 25.16 -0.84
N ASP A 17 67.52 26.46 -0.88
CA ASP A 17 66.54 27.25 -0.07
C ASP A 17 65.12 27.08 -0.56
N GLU A 18 64.88 27.08 -1.86
CA GLU A 18 63.55 26.84 -2.44
C GLU A 18 63.08 25.42 -2.14
N LEU A 19 63.94 24.46 -2.27
CA LEU A 19 63.64 23.06 -1.96
C LEU A 19 63.30 22.87 -0.46
N GLN A 20 64.09 23.50 0.44
CA GLN A 20 63.79 23.44 1.86
C GLN A 20 62.42 24.09 2.18
N ARG A 21 62.08 25.18 1.54
CA ARG A 21 60.75 25.81 1.68
C ARG A 21 59.61 24.92 1.13
N LEU A 22 59.86 24.29 0.00
CA LEU A 22 58.89 23.34 -0.59
C LEU A 22 58.63 22.17 0.34
N HIS A 23 59.70 21.50 0.82
CA HIS A 23 59.57 20.38 1.77
C HIS A 23 58.87 20.78 3.05
N SER A 24 59.18 21.99 3.59
CA SER A 24 58.52 22.51 4.79
C SER A 24 57.03 22.75 4.55
N ARG A 25 56.64 23.23 3.36
CA ARG A 25 55.24 23.41 3.01
C ARG A 25 54.55 22.08 2.84
N ILE A 26 55.06 21.13 2.09
CA ILE A 26 54.49 19.79 1.91
C ILE A 26 54.27 19.13 3.28
N PHE A 27 55.25 19.24 4.19
CA PHE A 27 55.13 18.68 5.52
C PHE A 27 54.04 19.34 6.36
N ASN A 28 53.95 20.69 6.36
CA ASN A 28 52.99 21.40 7.20
C ASN A 28 51.62 21.56 6.62
N ASP A 29 51.47 21.67 5.27
CA ASP A 29 50.20 21.87 4.58
C ASP A 29 49.48 20.52 4.28
N SER A 30 50.12 19.37 4.60
CA SER A 30 49.47 18.06 4.50
C SER A 30 48.32 17.93 5.48
N ASP A 31 47.15 17.42 4.99
CA ASP A 31 46.00 17.05 5.83
C ASP A 31 46.22 15.76 6.63
N GLN A 32 47.26 15.00 6.30
CA GLN A 32 47.64 13.79 7.03
C GLN A 32 48.58 14.15 8.17
N GLY A 33 48.41 13.51 9.33
CA GLY A 33 49.31 13.63 10.44
C GLY A 33 50.68 13.00 10.08
N ILE A 34 51.74 13.78 10.17
CA ILE A 34 53.10 13.32 9.93
C ILE A 34 53.90 13.49 11.23
N LEU A 35 54.54 12.40 11.63
CA LEU A 35 55.50 12.41 12.72
C LEU A 35 56.82 11.77 12.29
N ILE A 36 57.92 12.28 12.77
CA ILE A 36 59.29 11.78 12.53
C ILE A 36 59.91 11.42 13.88
N THR A 37 60.50 10.25 13.97
CA THR A 37 61.21 9.79 15.17
C THR A 37 62.69 9.57 14.89
N ASP A 38 63.48 9.62 15.93
CA ASP A 38 64.88 9.19 15.92
C ASP A 38 65.01 7.66 15.99
N ALA A 39 66.25 7.13 16.02
CA ALA A 39 66.54 5.72 16.14
C ALA A 39 66.05 5.07 17.46
N HIS A 40 65.68 5.86 18.45
CA HIS A 40 65.14 5.44 19.77
C HIS A 40 63.64 5.58 19.85
N GLU A 41 62.94 5.71 18.72
CA GLU A 41 61.48 5.91 18.61
C GLU A 41 60.99 7.22 19.31
N ARG A 42 61.87 8.21 19.58
CA ARG A 42 61.47 9.52 20.13
C ARG A 42 61.10 10.45 19.00
N ILE A 43 59.98 11.13 19.21
CA ILE A 43 59.42 12.10 18.24
C ILE A 43 60.35 13.31 18.14
N VAL A 44 60.87 13.57 16.96
CA VAL A 44 61.75 14.74 16.68
C VAL A 44 61.03 15.83 15.90
N SER A 45 59.99 15.46 15.15
CA SER A 45 59.17 16.44 14.44
C SER A 45 57.74 15.96 14.24
N VAL A 46 56.78 16.90 14.25
CA VAL A 46 55.37 16.67 13.90
C VAL A 46 54.85 17.84 13.07
N ASN A 47 53.94 17.58 12.14
CA ASN A 47 53.30 18.60 11.34
C ASN A 47 52.03 19.21 12.03
N ALA A 48 51.39 20.20 11.40
CA ALA A 48 50.19 20.84 11.91
C ALA A 48 48.99 19.85 11.99
N ALA A 49 48.84 18.94 11.02
CA ALA A 49 47.77 17.95 11.00
C ALA A 49 47.90 16.94 12.15
N PHE A 50 49.13 16.56 12.55
CA PHE A 50 49.33 15.74 13.76
C PHE A 50 48.65 16.36 14.97
N THR A 51 48.89 17.67 15.21
CA THR A 51 48.28 18.37 16.35
C THR A 51 46.74 18.42 16.23
N LYS A 52 46.23 18.69 15.04
CA LYS A 52 44.79 18.76 14.77
C LYS A 52 44.10 17.41 15.01
N ILE A 53 44.70 16.30 14.54
CA ILE A 53 44.16 14.96 14.66
C ILE A 53 44.26 14.42 16.09
N THR A 54 45.46 14.54 16.71
CA THR A 54 45.74 13.88 17.99
C THR A 54 45.39 14.71 19.21
N GLY A 55 45.29 16.04 19.06
CA GLY A 55 45.13 17.00 20.16
C GLY A 55 46.37 17.29 20.97
N PHE A 56 47.53 16.63 20.68
CA PHE A 56 48.81 16.96 21.30
C PHE A 56 49.50 18.11 20.57
N SER A 57 49.90 19.10 21.27
CA SER A 57 50.74 20.16 20.68
C SER A 57 52.12 19.65 20.31
N ARG A 58 52.80 20.36 19.40
CA ARG A 58 54.18 20.02 19.01
C ARG A 58 55.13 19.99 20.23
N ALA A 59 54.97 20.93 21.16
CA ALA A 59 55.80 21.01 22.37
C ALA A 59 55.59 19.80 23.31
N GLU A 60 54.37 19.26 23.37
CA GLU A 60 54.06 18.07 24.17
C GLU A 60 54.55 16.78 23.53
N ALA A 61 54.57 16.72 22.19
CA ALA A 61 54.94 15.51 21.43
C ALA A 61 56.47 15.34 21.31
N ILE A 62 57.21 16.41 21.08
CA ILE A 62 58.68 16.36 20.89
C ILE A 62 59.37 15.73 22.10
N GLY A 63 60.26 14.76 21.84
CA GLY A 63 61.00 14.00 22.84
C GLY A 63 60.24 12.85 23.50
N GLN A 64 58.91 12.77 23.32
CA GLN A 64 58.13 11.62 23.76
C GLN A 64 58.28 10.43 22.78
N THR A 65 57.95 9.23 23.24
CA THR A 65 57.86 8.08 22.36
C THR A 65 56.51 7.99 21.69
N THR A 66 56.39 7.21 20.61
CA THR A 66 55.11 6.99 19.90
C THR A 66 54.06 6.31 20.77
N ASP A 67 54.41 5.78 21.96
CA ASP A 67 53.48 5.32 22.99
C ASP A 67 52.46 6.39 23.44
N LEU A 68 52.77 7.65 23.19
CA LEU A 68 51.86 8.79 23.43
C LEU A 68 50.48 8.58 22.76
N LEU A 69 50.48 7.96 21.55
CA LEU A 69 49.28 7.70 20.77
C LEU A 69 48.69 6.29 20.97
N ARG A 70 49.24 5.54 21.93
CA ARG A 70 48.89 4.13 22.11
C ARG A 70 47.52 3.96 22.77
N SER A 71 46.63 3.20 22.11
CA SER A 71 45.29 2.88 22.61
C SER A 71 45.25 1.72 23.62
N GLY A 72 46.26 0.82 23.58
CA GLY A 72 46.25 -0.43 24.34
C GLY A 72 45.47 -1.58 23.69
N VAL A 73 44.75 -1.35 22.60
CA VAL A 73 43.95 -2.36 21.88
C VAL A 73 44.82 -3.40 21.21
N HIS A 74 45.97 -2.97 20.65
CA HIS A 74 46.90 -3.87 19.95
C HIS A 74 47.84 -4.56 20.92
N ASP A 75 47.96 -5.87 20.82
CA ASP A 75 48.78 -6.72 21.65
C ASP A 75 50.29 -6.62 21.31
N ALA A 76 51.12 -7.36 22.06
CA ALA A 76 52.57 -7.38 21.86
C ALA A 76 52.96 -8.08 20.55
N GLU A 77 52.18 -9.05 20.10
CA GLU A 77 52.42 -9.79 18.86
C GLU A 77 52.23 -8.89 17.63
N PHE A 78 51.14 -8.12 17.60
CA PHE A 78 50.89 -7.16 16.53
C PHE A 78 52.04 -6.14 16.41
N ARG A 79 52.48 -5.59 17.53
CA ARG A 79 53.62 -4.63 17.55
C ARG A 79 54.94 -5.25 17.09
N ALA A 80 55.15 -6.52 17.43
CA ALA A 80 56.31 -7.25 16.95
C ALA A 80 56.26 -7.43 15.41
N LYS A 81 55.11 -7.71 14.85
CA LYS A 81 54.86 -7.79 13.40
C LYS A 81 55.16 -6.45 12.70
N VAL A 82 54.65 -5.33 13.26
CA VAL A 82 54.95 -4.00 12.70
C VAL A 82 56.46 -3.71 12.73
N ARG A 83 57.13 -3.95 13.86
CA ARG A 83 58.60 -3.77 13.96
C ARG A 83 59.40 -4.67 13.01
N ALA A 84 59.01 -5.93 12.87
CA ALA A 84 59.63 -6.83 11.93
C ALA A 84 59.48 -6.37 10.47
N ALA A 85 58.30 -5.83 10.11
CA ALA A 85 58.08 -5.27 8.79
C ALA A 85 58.91 -4.00 8.53
N MET A 86 59.09 -3.14 9.53
CA MET A 86 59.97 -1.96 9.46
C MET A 86 61.48 -2.33 9.31
N ALA A 87 61.89 -3.49 9.79
CA ALA A 87 63.26 -4.00 9.59
C ALA A 87 63.51 -4.43 8.14
N GLY A 88 62.46 -4.66 7.33
CA GLY A 88 62.53 -4.97 5.91
C GLY A 88 62.85 -3.76 5.03
N SER A 89 62.72 -3.92 3.70
CA SER A 89 63.07 -2.91 2.69
C SER A 89 61.94 -2.00 2.23
N GLY A 90 60.71 -2.14 2.78
CA GLY A 90 59.55 -1.37 2.36
C GLY A 90 58.77 -0.73 3.51
N PRO A 91 57.83 0.19 3.22
CA PRO A 91 56.98 0.77 4.24
C PRO A 91 56.00 -0.28 4.80
N TRP A 92 55.71 -0.21 6.10
CA TRP A 92 54.58 -0.91 6.69
C TRP A 92 53.32 -0.05 6.52
N GLN A 93 52.22 -0.68 6.14
CA GLN A 93 50.92 0.00 6.03
C GLN A 93 49.82 -0.83 6.69
N GLY A 94 48.89 -0.15 7.38
CA GLY A 94 47.78 -0.83 8.01
C GLY A 94 46.92 0.10 8.83
N GLU A 95 45.77 -0.43 9.24
CA GLU A 95 44.89 0.26 10.15
C GLU A 95 45.26 -0.06 11.61
N ILE A 96 45.32 0.97 12.43
CA ILE A 96 45.55 0.84 13.88
C ILE A 96 44.59 1.74 14.64
N ILE A 97 44.29 1.35 15.88
CA ILE A 97 43.50 2.19 16.79
C ILE A 97 44.48 3.05 17.61
N GLY A 98 44.43 4.34 17.36
CA GLY A 98 45.16 5.34 18.13
C GLY A 98 44.34 5.88 19.31
N LYS A 99 45.02 6.72 20.14
CA LYS A 99 44.39 7.41 21.25
C LYS A 99 44.78 8.90 21.22
N ARG A 100 43.76 9.77 21.24
CA ARG A 100 43.95 11.22 21.30
C ARG A 100 44.32 11.68 22.74
N LYS A 101 44.74 12.92 22.87
CA LYS A 101 45.06 13.54 24.17
C LYS A 101 43.86 13.51 25.14
N ASN A 102 42.63 13.69 24.66
CA ASN A 102 41.40 13.63 25.45
C ASN A 102 40.99 12.21 25.89
N GLY A 103 41.73 11.20 25.48
CA GLY A 103 41.47 9.79 25.79
C GLY A 103 40.59 9.07 24.77
N GLU A 104 40.05 9.77 23.78
CA GLU A 104 39.24 9.17 22.71
C GLU A 104 40.08 8.25 21.85
N MET A 105 39.54 7.06 21.59
CA MET A 105 40.10 6.09 20.66
C MET A 105 39.61 6.36 19.24
N PHE A 106 40.50 6.35 18.26
CA PHE A 106 40.14 6.60 16.88
C PHE A 106 40.89 5.66 15.92
N PRO A 107 40.24 5.16 14.87
CA PRO A 107 40.87 4.37 13.84
C PRO A 107 41.68 5.29 12.93
N GLN A 108 42.88 4.84 12.60
CA GLN A 108 43.76 5.55 11.70
C GLN A 108 44.39 4.59 10.69
N ASN A 109 44.50 5.02 9.46
CA ASN A 109 45.33 4.35 8.45
C ASN A 109 46.72 4.94 8.51
N VAL A 110 47.71 4.10 8.73
CA VAL A 110 49.10 4.52 8.99
C VAL A 110 50.03 3.87 7.99
N SER A 111 50.96 4.66 7.47
CA SER A 111 52.14 4.20 6.73
C SER A 111 53.39 4.58 7.49
N ILE A 112 54.25 3.61 7.79
CA ILE A 112 55.52 3.81 8.51
C ILE A 112 56.68 3.43 7.60
N SER A 113 57.61 4.35 7.45
CA SER A 113 58.84 4.16 6.68
C SER A 113 60.08 4.48 7.50
N VAL A 114 61.20 3.84 7.19
CA VAL A 114 62.47 4.06 7.88
C VAL A 114 63.50 4.71 6.97
N VAL A 115 64.31 5.56 7.53
CA VAL A 115 65.49 6.16 6.90
C VAL A 115 66.71 5.49 7.52
N ARG A 116 67.65 5.02 6.69
CA ARG A 116 68.88 4.34 7.13
C ARG A 116 70.09 5.23 6.88
N ASP A 117 71.04 5.14 7.75
CA ASP A 117 72.37 5.79 7.60
C ASP A 117 73.30 5.04 6.64
N GLY A 118 74.48 5.59 6.44
CA GLY A 118 75.47 4.97 5.55
C GLY A 118 76.02 3.58 6.00
N SER A 119 75.71 3.16 7.24
CA SER A 119 76.02 1.81 7.77
C SER A 119 74.88 0.83 7.60
N GLY A 120 73.72 1.29 7.13
CA GLY A 120 72.47 0.50 7.01
C GLY A 120 71.65 0.45 8.29
N ALA A 121 72.06 1.11 9.36
CA ALA A 121 71.23 1.23 10.58
C ALA A 121 70.10 2.24 10.42
N ILE A 122 68.96 2.01 11.12
CA ILE A 122 67.86 2.94 11.11
C ILE A 122 68.27 4.24 11.84
N SER A 123 68.32 5.33 11.13
CA SER A 123 68.61 6.65 11.69
C SER A 123 67.33 7.38 12.13
N HIS A 124 66.28 7.30 11.34
CA HIS A 124 64.97 7.92 11.60
C HIS A 124 63.86 7.01 11.07
N ALA A 125 62.64 7.19 11.63
CA ALA A 125 61.41 6.68 11.01
C ALA A 125 60.42 7.83 10.85
N PHE A 126 59.58 7.74 9.84
CA PHE A 126 58.44 8.65 9.71
C PHE A 126 57.17 7.88 9.53
N SER A 127 56.13 8.40 10.16
CA SER A 127 54.78 7.85 10.06
C SER A 127 53.87 8.91 9.48
N ILE A 128 53.08 8.49 8.47
CA ILE A 128 52.03 9.30 7.88
C ILE A 128 50.70 8.61 8.23
N PHE A 129 49.79 9.33 8.81
CA PHE A 129 48.52 8.74 9.20
C PHE A 129 47.31 9.67 8.94
N SER A 130 46.19 9.05 8.66
CA SER A 130 44.88 9.73 8.48
C SER A 130 43.88 9.19 9.49
N ASP A 131 43.10 10.08 10.05
CA ASP A 131 41.94 9.70 10.83
C ASP A 131 40.82 9.21 9.89
N ILE A 132 40.42 7.95 10.04
CA ILE A 132 39.37 7.31 9.24
C ILE A 132 38.05 7.13 9.99
N SER A 133 37.87 7.83 11.12
CA SER A 133 36.64 7.75 11.93
C SER A 133 35.41 8.13 11.11
N VAL A 134 35.48 9.21 10.32
CA VAL A 134 34.36 9.66 9.47
C VAL A 134 34.04 8.62 8.38
N LEU A 135 35.08 8.01 7.81
CA LEU A 135 34.90 6.96 6.79
C LEU A 135 34.20 5.72 7.39
N HIS A 136 34.67 5.25 8.55
CA HIS A 136 34.06 4.12 9.26
C HIS A 136 32.60 4.42 9.67
N GLN A 137 32.32 5.63 10.17
CA GLN A 137 30.95 6.04 10.50
C GLN A 137 30.06 6.12 9.25
N ALA A 138 30.58 6.66 8.15
CA ALA A 138 29.84 6.70 6.88
C ALA A 138 29.56 5.29 6.34
N GLN A 139 30.53 4.40 6.38
CA GLN A 139 30.35 3.00 5.99
C GLN A 139 29.31 2.29 6.87
N ALA A 140 29.41 2.42 8.19
CA ALA A 140 28.43 1.86 9.12
C ALA A 140 27.02 2.40 8.86
N ARG A 141 26.92 3.70 8.56
CA ARG A 141 25.63 4.34 8.22
C ARG A 141 25.08 3.83 6.89
N ILE A 142 25.93 3.65 5.87
CA ILE A 142 25.52 3.08 4.58
C ILE A 142 24.99 1.64 4.78
N VAL A 143 25.71 0.80 5.52
CA VAL A 143 25.28 -0.57 5.83
C VAL A 143 23.95 -0.58 6.58
N ARG A 144 23.78 0.33 7.55
CA ARG A 144 22.51 0.46 8.28
C ARG A 144 21.37 0.89 7.38
N LEU A 145 21.59 1.92 6.54
CA LEU A 145 20.57 2.41 5.60
C LEU A 145 20.20 1.37 4.53
N ALA A 146 21.17 0.56 4.09
CA ALA A 146 20.94 -0.49 3.10
C ALA A 146 20.12 -1.67 3.65
N ASN A 147 20.20 -1.94 4.96
CA ASN A 147 19.69 -3.17 5.55
C ASN A 147 18.54 -2.98 6.56
N PHE A 148 18.37 -1.79 7.13
CA PHE A 148 17.42 -1.56 8.20
C PHE A 148 16.47 -0.39 7.91
N ASP A 149 15.26 -0.48 8.43
CA ASP A 149 14.30 0.63 8.46
C ASP A 149 14.73 1.68 9.48
N ASN A 150 14.77 2.93 9.07
CA ASN A 150 15.31 4.02 9.90
C ASN A 150 14.43 4.37 11.12
N LEU A 151 13.11 4.14 11.00
CA LEU A 151 12.15 4.50 12.05
C LEU A 151 12.13 3.45 13.16
N THR A 152 12.00 2.19 12.78
CA THR A 152 11.78 1.07 13.69
C THR A 152 13.05 0.32 14.06
N GLY A 153 14.11 0.46 13.26
CA GLY A 153 15.34 -0.30 13.42
C GLY A 153 15.25 -1.78 13.03
N LEU A 154 14.10 -2.22 12.52
CA LEU A 154 13.91 -3.57 12.00
C LEU A 154 14.63 -3.76 10.66
N PRO A 155 14.97 -4.99 10.25
CA PRO A 155 15.37 -5.29 8.89
C PRO A 155 14.42 -4.68 7.86
N ASN A 156 14.98 -4.13 6.78
CA ASN A 156 14.18 -3.72 5.63
C ASN A 156 13.89 -4.92 4.70
N ARG A 157 13.15 -4.68 3.61
CA ARG A 157 12.79 -5.72 2.65
C ARG A 157 14.00 -6.49 2.10
N SER A 158 15.06 -5.78 1.74
CA SER A 158 16.27 -6.40 1.16
C SER A 158 16.97 -7.30 2.17
N HIS A 159 17.10 -6.83 3.40
CA HIS A 159 17.75 -7.61 4.45
C HIS A 159 16.90 -8.79 4.92
N PHE A 160 15.57 -8.63 4.97
CA PHE A 160 14.65 -9.74 5.22
C PHE A 160 14.85 -10.89 4.22
N ILE A 161 14.88 -10.55 2.92
CA ILE A 161 15.07 -11.56 1.86
C ILE A 161 16.40 -12.31 2.09
N GLN A 162 17.49 -11.59 2.31
CA GLN A 162 18.82 -12.21 2.54
C GLN A 162 18.82 -13.13 3.77
N LEU A 163 18.27 -12.67 4.89
CA LEU A 163 18.20 -13.45 6.12
C LEU A 163 17.35 -14.71 5.94
N PHE A 164 16.20 -14.54 5.32
CA PHE A 164 15.24 -15.63 5.16
C PHE A 164 15.66 -16.65 4.11
N GLU A 165 16.38 -16.25 3.04
CA GLU A 165 16.98 -17.16 2.06
C GLU A 165 18.01 -18.09 2.70
N VAL A 166 18.88 -17.53 3.53
CA VAL A 166 19.88 -18.34 4.27
C VAL A 166 19.20 -19.32 5.22
N ALA A 167 18.17 -18.87 5.94
CA ALA A 167 17.43 -19.71 6.85
C ALA A 167 16.62 -20.79 6.12
N LEU A 168 15.98 -20.44 4.99
CA LEU A 168 15.19 -21.35 4.16
C LEU A 168 16.04 -22.49 3.59
N ALA A 169 17.29 -22.24 3.26
CA ALA A 169 18.22 -23.28 2.83
C ALA A 169 18.45 -24.34 3.93
N SER A 170 18.42 -23.96 5.20
CA SER A 170 18.49 -24.90 6.34
C SER A 170 17.17 -25.68 6.51
N VAL A 171 16.03 -25.00 6.46
CA VAL A 171 14.68 -25.59 6.53
C VAL A 171 14.51 -26.65 5.43
N LYS A 172 14.94 -26.33 4.20
CA LYS A 172 14.89 -27.25 3.05
C LYS A 172 15.70 -28.53 3.30
N ARG A 173 16.91 -28.42 3.87
CA ARG A 173 17.75 -29.60 4.18
C ARG A 173 17.15 -30.49 5.28
N GLN A 174 16.39 -29.89 6.18
CA GLN A 174 15.76 -30.60 7.30
C GLN A 174 14.33 -31.09 6.99
N HIS A 175 13.85 -30.88 5.76
CA HIS A 175 12.49 -31.20 5.32
C HIS A 175 11.40 -30.61 6.23
N GLN A 176 11.65 -29.42 6.77
CA GLN A 176 10.73 -28.68 7.62
C GLN A 176 9.90 -27.70 6.81
N VAL A 177 8.87 -27.15 7.44
CA VAL A 177 7.98 -26.12 6.90
C VAL A 177 8.44 -24.74 7.37
N ALA A 178 8.34 -23.76 6.51
CA ALA A 178 8.50 -22.35 6.85
C ALA A 178 7.31 -21.54 6.31
N ALA A 179 7.08 -20.36 6.86
CA ALA A 179 6.03 -19.49 6.34
C ALA A 179 6.49 -18.04 6.26
N VAL A 180 5.96 -17.31 5.30
CA VAL A 180 6.07 -15.87 5.19
C VAL A 180 4.69 -15.28 5.44
N MET A 181 4.61 -14.34 6.36
CA MET A 181 3.41 -13.57 6.64
C MET A 181 3.62 -12.12 6.19
N MET A 182 2.75 -11.64 5.32
CA MET A 182 2.59 -10.21 5.06
C MET A 182 1.59 -9.67 6.06
N VAL A 183 1.96 -8.63 6.76
CA VAL A 183 1.16 -8.02 7.82
C VAL A 183 0.93 -6.56 7.47
N GLU A 184 -0.31 -6.15 7.32
CA GLU A 184 -0.67 -4.79 6.96
C GLU A 184 -1.55 -4.16 8.03
N LEU A 185 -1.21 -2.92 8.40
CA LEU A 185 -1.95 -2.13 9.38
C LEU A 185 -3.13 -1.44 8.72
N GLU A 186 -4.29 -1.55 9.33
CA GLU A 186 -5.49 -0.91 8.81
C GLU A 186 -5.58 0.55 9.27
N ARG A 187 -6.04 1.43 8.35
CA ARG A 187 -6.35 2.84 8.63
C ARG A 187 -5.20 3.69 9.16
N LEU A 188 -3.94 3.30 8.93
CA LEU A 188 -2.79 4.09 9.39
C LEU A 188 -2.76 5.48 8.75
N SER A 189 -3.18 5.62 7.48
CA SER A 189 -3.32 6.92 6.80
C SER A 189 -4.29 7.84 7.54
N ASN A 190 -5.44 7.33 7.99
CA ASN A 190 -6.42 8.12 8.74
C ASN A 190 -5.84 8.64 10.07
N ILE A 191 -4.97 7.85 10.70
CA ILE A 191 -4.28 8.25 11.94
C ILE A 191 -3.26 9.34 11.65
N SER A 192 -2.44 9.20 10.60
CA SER A 192 -1.46 10.22 10.21
C SER A 192 -2.13 11.53 9.79
N ASP A 193 -3.26 11.46 9.07
CA ASP A 193 -4.01 12.63 8.62
C ASP A 193 -4.71 13.36 9.77
N SER A 194 -5.17 12.61 10.79
CA SER A 194 -5.92 13.18 11.91
C SER A 194 -5.04 13.63 13.07
N LEU A 195 -3.97 12.88 13.40
CA LEU A 195 -3.12 13.08 14.58
C LEU A 195 -1.69 13.54 14.26
N GLY A 196 -1.31 13.55 12.98
CA GLY A 196 0.02 13.95 12.51
C GLY A 196 1.01 12.80 12.37
N LEU A 197 2.06 13.06 11.58
CA LEU A 197 3.10 12.08 11.24
C LEU A 197 3.90 11.59 12.46
N ASP A 198 4.22 12.49 13.40
CA ASP A 198 4.99 12.13 14.60
C ASP A 198 4.25 11.08 15.46
N VAL A 199 2.92 11.17 15.53
CA VAL A 199 2.08 10.22 16.27
C VAL A 199 2.02 8.87 15.54
N ALA A 200 1.92 8.88 14.22
CA ALA A 200 1.98 7.68 13.40
C ALA A 200 3.34 6.97 13.51
N ASP A 201 4.44 7.73 13.55
CA ASP A 201 5.79 7.21 13.75
C ASP A 201 5.96 6.54 15.13
N GLU A 202 5.43 7.16 16.18
CA GLU A 202 5.46 6.58 17.52
C GLU A 202 4.62 5.30 17.59
N LEU A 203 3.44 5.29 16.95
CA LEU A 203 2.60 4.10 16.82
C LEU A 203 3.36 2.95 16.14
N LEU A 204 4.04 3.21 15.04
CA LEU A 204 4.82 2.20 14.31
C LEU A 204 5.95 1.60 15.16
N LYS A 205 6.61 2.41 16.01
CA LYS A 205 7.62 1.93 16.96
C LYS A 205 7.00 1.01 18.02
N GLN A 206 5.87 1.40 18.60
CA GLN A 206 5.18 0.60 19.61
C GLN A 206 4.65 -0.73 19.02
N ILE A 207 4.12 -0.71 17.78
CA ILE A 207 3.71 -1.92 17.05
C ILE A 207 4.91 -2.85 16.83
N SER A 208 6.05 -2.29 16.37
CA SER A 208 7.28 -3.06 16.14
C SER A 208 7.76 -3.77 17.41
N GLN A 209 7.71 -3.08 18.56
CA GLN A 209 8.06 -3.66 19.85
C GLN A 209 7.08 -4.76 20.27
N ARG A 210 5.77 -4.54 20.10
CA ARG A 210 4.72 -5.49 20.43
C ARG A 210 4.82 -6.77 19.60
N PHE A 211 5.09 -6.64 18.29
CA PHE A 211 5.36 -7.79 17.43
C PHE A 211 6.61 -8.55 17.86
N GLY A 212 7.71 -7.83 18.13
CA GLY A 212 8.96 -8.44 18.60
C GLY A 212 8.81 -9.21 19.91
N GLN A 213 7.92 -8.79 20.81
CA GLN A 213 7.60 -9.51 22.06
C GLN A 213 6.69 -10.74 21.84
N THR A 214 5.91 -10.74 20.75
CA THR A 214 4.98 -11.84 20.43
C THR A 214 5.67 -12.97 19.67
N LEU A 215 6.70 -12.65 18.89
CA LEU A 215 7.45 -13.57 18.04
C LEU A 215 8.60 -14.23 18.81
N ARG A 216 9.05 -15.39 18.32
CA ARG A 216 10.22 -16.10 18.86
C ARG A 216 11.52 -15.44 18.37
N PRO A 217 12.64 -15.57 19.08
CA PRO A 217 13.95 -15.06 18.63
C PRO A 217 14.44 -15.66 17.30
N THR A 218 13.91 -16.82 16.90
CA THR A 218 14.18 -17.48 15.64
C THR A 218 13.38 -16.94 14.48
N ASP A 219 12.27 -16.24 14.75
CA ASP A 219 11.41 -15.66 13.72
C ASP A 219 12.02 -14.34 13.24
N VAL A 220 11.87 -14.05 11.97
CA VAL A 220 12.42 -12.83 11.35
C VAL A 220 11.30 -11.82 11.18
N LEU A 221 11.37 -10.71 11.93
CA LEU A 221 10.46 -9.57 11.75
C LEU A 221 11.16 -8.47 10.96
N ALA A 222 10.48 -7.92 9.97
CA ALA A 222 10.99 -6.80 9.16
C ALA A 222 9.87 -5.80 8.82
N LYS A 223 10.27 -4.55 8.50
CA LYS A 223 9.38 -3.50 8.01
C LYS A 223 9.69 -3.21 6.54
N ILE A 224 8.67 -3.32 5.66
CA ILE A 224 8.87 -3.29 4.21
C ILE A 224 8.14 -2.16 3.49
N GLY A 225 7.18 -1.54 4.11
CA GLY A 225 6.38 -0.42 3.59
C GLY A 225 6.04 0.59 4.67
N SER A 226 5.20 1.57 4.35
CA SER A 226 4.71 2.58 5.30
C SER A 226 3.92 1.94 6.44
N ASP A 227 3.04 1.02 6.10
CA ASP A 227 2.07 0.32 6.95
C ASP A 227 2.24 -1.20 6.93
N GLN A 228 3.32 -1.72 6.28
CA GLN A 228 3.53 -3.13 6.03
C GLN A 228 4.74 -3.68 6.80
N PHE A 229 4.50 -4.81 7.47
CA PHE A 229 5.53 -5.64 8.09
C PHE A 229 5.56 -7.01 7.41
N VAL A 230 6.66 -7.70 7.57
CA VAL A 230 6.78 -9.10 7.16
C VAL A 230 7.35 -9.92 8.30
N VAL A 231 6.79 -11.11 8.49
CA VAL A 231 7.25 -12.09 9.47
C VAL A 231 7.64 -13.37 8.75
N GLY A 232 8.87 -13.81 8.95
CA GLY A 232 9.35 -15.09 8.49
C GLY A 232 9.36 -16.09 9.64
N LEU A 233 8.59 -17.14 9.53
CA LEU A 233 8.52 -18.22 10.51
C LEU A 233 9.35 -19.40 10.03
N LEU A 234 10.22 -19.89 10.90
CA LEU A 234 11.14 -20.98 10.61
C LEU A 234 10.79 -22.23 11.41
N SER A 235 11.12 -23.40 10.86
CA SER A 235 11.01 -24.69 11.55
C SER A 235 9.62 -24.96 12.11
N LEU A 236 8.60 -24.76 11.29
CA LEU A 236 7.23 -25.15 11.61
C LEU A 236 7.09 -26.67 11.42
N GLU A 237 6.33 -27.32 12.29
CA GLU A 237 6.00 -28.74 12.13
C GLU A 237 4.90 -28.96 11.10
N GLN A 238 3.93 -28.02 11.03
CA GLN A 238 2.78 -28.08 10.13
C GLN A 238 2.41 -26.66 9.65
N ARG A 239 1.73 -26.61 8.51
CA ARG A 239 1.24 -25.36 7.89
C ARG A 239 0.36 -24.54 8.84
N GLU A 240 -0.51 -25.22 9.58
CA GLU A 240 -1.49 -24.63 10.50
C GLU A 240 -0.85 -23.85 11.64
N HIS A 241 0.40 -24.18 12.00
CA HIS A 241 1.13 -23.46 13.05
C HIS A 241 1.39 -22.00 12.68
N ALA A 242 1.49 -21.68 11.39
CA ALA A 242 1.54 -20.29 10.94
C ALA A 242 0.25 -19.53 11.32
N GLY A 243 -0.92 -20.15 11.16
CA GLY A 243 -2.20 -19.54 11.56
C GLY A 243 -2.29 -19.25 13.07
N ILE A 244 -1.66 -20.10 13.91
CA ILE A 244 -1.59 -19.85 15.36
C ILE A 244 -0.76 -18.59 15.65
N VAL A 245 0.34 -18.37 14.95
CA VAL A 245 1.16 -17.16 15.13
C VAL A 245 0.43 -15.93 14.61
N ALA A 246 -0.25 -16.02 13.46
CA ALA A 246 -1.08 -14.93 12.94
C ALA A 246 -2.16 -14.52 13.96
N LYS A 247 -2.86 -15.51 14.56
CA LYS A 247 -3.86 -15.25 15.60
C LYS A 247 -3.26 -14.57 16.84
N LYS A 248 -2.03 -14.96 17.26
CA LYS A 248 -1.34 -14.28 18.37
C LYS A 248 -1.02 -12.82 18.03
N LEU A 249 -0.60 -12.52 16.81
CA LEU A 249 -0.36 -11.15 16.36
C LEU A 249 -1.66 -10.33 16.36
N LEU A 250 -2.77 -10.88 15.85
CA LEU A 250 -4.09 -10.25 15.90
C LEU A 250 -4.52 -9.94 17.34
N THR A 251 -4.47 -10.95 18.21
CA THR A 251 -4.82 -10.76 19.64
C THR A 251 -3.91 -9.74 20.33
N ALA A 252 -2.62 -9.69 19.96
CA ALA A 252 -1.72 -8.67 20.51
C ALA A 252 -2.14 -7.25 20.10
N MET A 253 -2.81 -7.07 18.96
CA MET A 253 -3.29 -5.76 18.48
C MET A 253 -4.65 -5.33 19.06
N GLU A 254 -5.39 -6.22 19.74
CA GLU A 254 -6.66 -5.87 20.39
C GLU A 254 -6.47 -4.82 21.50
N ALA A 255 -5.33 -4.87 22.20
CA ALA A 255 -5.00 -3.88 23.21
C ALA A 255 -4.65 -2.52 22.56
N PRO A 256 -5.31 -1.42 22.97
CA PRO A 256 -5.07 -0.10 22.39
C PRO A 256 -3.64 0.38 22.61
N PHE A 257 -3.22 1.32 21.78
CA PHE A 257 -1.95 2.03 21.89
C PHE A 257 -2.17 3.37 22.61
N HIS A 258 -1.29 3.68 23.55
CA HIS A 258 -1.30 4.96 24.24
C HIS A 258 -0.40 5.93 23.49
N LEU A 259 -1.01 6.88 22.76
CA LEU A 259 -0.30 7.89 21.98
C LEU A 259 -0.64 9.27 22.56
N GLN A 260 0.34 9.91 23.16
CA GLN A 260 0.13 11.16 23.90
C GLN A 260 -0.96 11.00 24.97
N SER A 261 -2.15 11.56 24.77
CA SER A 261 -3.30 11.44 25.70
C SER A 261 -4.48 10.68 25.11
N GLN A 262 -4.28 9.95 23.99
CA GLN A 262 -5.36 9.24 23.28
C GLN A 262 -5.11 7.73 23.23
N LEU A 263 -6.21 6.98 23.24
CA LEU A 263 -6.21 5.54 23.01
C LEU A 263 -6.54 5.29 21.53
N VAL A 264 -5.63 4.62 20.83
CA VAL A 264 -5.77 4.33 19.41
C VAL A 264 -5.85 2.82 19.20
N HIS A 265 -6.87 2.36 18.48
CA HIS A 265 -7.02 0.98 18.04
C HIS A 265 -6.59 0.88 16.57
N VAL A 266 -5.84 -0.17 16.24
CA VAL A 266 -5.37 -0.44 14.87
C VAL A 266 -5.71 -1.86 14.51
N GLY A 267 -6.45 -2.04 13.42
CA GLY A 267 -6.73 -3.35 12.83
C GLY A 267 -5.53 -3.93 12.11
N LEU A 268 -5.57 -5.22 11.85
CA LEU A 268 -4.49 -5.97 11.24
C LEU A 268 -5.02 -6.97 10.22
N SER A 269 -4.47 -6.95 9.01
CA SER A 269 -4.70 -7.98 7.99
C SER A 269 -3.42 -8.78 7.75
N VAL A 270 -3.49 -10.13 7.80
CA VAL A 270 -2.33 -11.01 7.69
C VAL A 270 -2.50 -12.03 6.57
N GLY A 271 -1.71 -11.91 5.51
CA GLY A 271 -1.63 -12.92 4.45
C GLY A 271 -0.48 -13.89 4.68
N ILE A 272 -0.70 -15.18 4.48
CA ILE A 272 0.26 -16.25 4.80
C ILE A 272 0.55 -17.07 3.55
N SER A 273 1.82 -17.27 3.24
CA SER A 273 2.30 -18.25 2.28
C SER A 273 3.28 -19.22 2.92
N VAL A 274 3.28 -20.47 2.47
CA VAL A 274 3.98 -21.57 3.13
C VAL A 274 4.97 -22.25 2.19
N PHE A 275 6.18 -22.44 2.67
CA PHE A 275 7.22 -23.27 2.03
C PHE A 275 7.12 -24.71 2.59
N PRO A 276 7.22 -25.75 1.76
CA PRO A 276 7.42 -25.74 0.29
C PRO A 276 6.13 -25.70 -0.53
N ASP A 277 4.95 -25.71 0.10
CA ASP A 277 3.66 -25.97 -0.52
C ASP A 277 3.27 -24.91 -1.56
N ASP A 278 3.41 -23.64 -1.20
CA ASP A 278 2.98 -22.53 -2.06
C ASP A 278 4.11 -22.09 -3.01
N ALA A 279 5.37 -22.03 -2.54
CA ALA A 279 6.52 -21.65 -3.37
C ALA A 279 7.85 -22.18 -2.80
N GLN A 280 8.92 -22.11 -3.64
CA GLN A 280 10.24 -22.62 -3.35
C GLN A 280 11.29 -21.51 -3.08
N ASP A 281 10.94 -20.26 -3.29
CA ASP A 281 11.79 -19.08 -3.12
C ASP A 281 11.08 -17.96 -2.33
N VAL A 282 11.89 -17.13 -1.65
CA VAL A 282 11.41 -16.10 -0.74
C VAL A 282 10.60 -15.02 -1.46
N SER A 283 11.02 -14.63 -2.66
CA SER A 283 10.36 -13.56 -3.42
C SER A 283 8.95 -13.97 -3.86
N THR A 284 8.78 -15.23 -4.25
CA THR A 284 7.47 -15.79 -4.59
C THR A 284 6.58 -15.95 -3.36
N LEU A 285 7.16 -16.39 -2.21
CA LEU A 285 6.41 -16.45 -0.95
C LEU A 285 5.91 -15.07 -0.52
N LEU A 286 6.75 -14.05 -0.58
CA LEU A 286 6.34 -12.66 -0.28
C LEU A 286 5.17 -12.20 -1.16
N ARG A 287 5.27 -12.44 -2.46
CA ARG A 287 4.22 -12.09 -3.42
C ARG A 287 2.91 -12.82 -3.14
N PHE A 288 2.97 -14.09 -2.75
CA PHE A 288 1.77 -14.89 -2.46
C PHE A 288 1.13 -14.49 -1.12
N ALA A 289 1.93 -14.16 -0.11
CA ALA A 289 1.43 -13.60 1.13
C ALA A 289 0.73 -12.24 0.90
N ASP A 290 1.28 -11.39 0.02
CA ASP A 290 0.66 -10.12 -0.38
C ASP A 290 -0.69 -10.31 -1.09
N VAL A 291 -0.79 -11.28 -2.00
CA VAL A 291 -2.08 -11.65 -2.64
C VAL A 291 -3.13 -12.03 -1.59
N ALA A 292 -2.73 -12.77 -0.54
CA ALA A 292 -3.64 -13.16 0.53
C ALA A 292 -4.10 -11.96 1.38
N VAL A 293 -3.21 -11.00 1.71
CA VAL A 293 -3.59 -9.74 2.40
C VAL A 293 -4.60 -8.95 1.59
N ASN A 294 -4.31 -8.75 0.30
CA ASN A 294 -5.20 -7.98 -0.57
C ASN A 294 -6.61 -8.59 -0.67
N ARG A 295 -6.73 -9.91 -0.51
CA ARG A 295 -8.03 -10.59 -0.47
C ARG A 295 -8.81 -10.25 0.80
N ILE A 296 -8.17 -10.28 1.98
CA ILE A 296 -8.80 -9.92 3.26
C ILE A 296 -9.35 -8.48 3.19
N LYS A 297 -8.54 -7.56 2.67
CA LYS A 297 -8.94 -6.14 2.53
C LYS A 297 -10.14 -5.94 1.62
N ALA A 298 -10.26 -6.73 0.55
CA ALA A 298 -11.40 -6.67 -0.36
C ALA A 298 -12.70 -7.18 0.28
N GLU A 299 -12.61 -8.01 1.32
CA GLU A 299 -13.74 -8.51 2.10
C GLU A 299 -14.06 -7.63 3.33
N GLU A 300 -13.30 -6.52 3.52
CA GLU A 300 -13.42 -5.59 4.67
C GLU A 300 -13.36 -6.26 6.05
N GLU A 301 -12.73 -7.43 6.14
CA GLU A 301 -12.56 -8.18 7.37
C GLU A 301 -11.13 -8.05 7.91
N SER A 302 -10.98 -7.87 9.22
CA SER A 302 -9.69 -8.01 9.91
C SER A 302 -9.45 -9.50 10.21
N GLY A 303 -8.26 -9.99 9.92
CA GLY A 303 -7.99 -11.40 10.17
C GLY A 303 -6.74 -11.94 9.47
N TYR A 304 -6.69 -13.25 9.29
CA TYR A 304 -5.60 -13.88 8.52
C TYR A 304 -6.13 -14.85 7.48
N LEU A 305 -5.39 -14.97 6.38
CA LEU A 305 -5.74 -15.84 5.27
C LEU A 305 -4.49 -16.52 4.70
N PHE A 306 -4.59 -17.81 4.45
CA PHE A 306 -3.56 -18.54 3.70
C PHE A 306 -3.73 -18.32 2.21
N TYR A 307 -2.60 -18.14 1.50
CA TYR A 307 -2.58 -18.14 0.06
C TYR A 307 -3.17 -19.42 -0.53
N SER A 308 -3.90 -19.29 -1.64
CA SER A 308 -4.29 -20.41 -2.48
C SER A 308 -4.03 -20.08 -3.96
N SER A 309 -3.82 -21.13 -4.78
CA SER A 309 -3.62 -20.97 -6.24
C SER A 309 -4.80 -20.28 -6.92
N GLU A 310 -6.01 -20.49 -6.41
CA GLU A 310 -7.23 -19.83 -6.90
C GLU A 310 -7.19 -18.30 -6.68
N MET A 311 -6.61 -17.83 -5.55
CA MET A 311 -6.44 -16.40 -5.31
C MET A 311 -5.51 -15.75 -6.33
N ASN A 312 -4.39 -16.39 -6.65
CA ASN A 312 -3.47 -15.89 -7.68
C ASN A 312 -4.13 -15.84 -9.06
N GLN A 313 -4.95 -16.83 -9.38
CA GLN A 313 -5.70 -16.85 -10.63
C GLN A 313 -6.71 -15.69 -10.68
N ARG A 314 -7.49 -15.49 -9.61
CA ARG A 314 -8.45 -14.37 -9.50
C ARG A 314 -7.75 -13.00 -9.57
N ALA A 315 -6.59 -12.85 -8.93
CA ALA A 315 -5.82 -11.60 -8.99
C ALA A 315 -5.34 -11.31 -10.43
N LYS A 316 -4.88 -12.33 -11.17
CA LYS A 316 -4.51 -12.19 -12.58
C LYS A 316 -5.70 -11.83 -13.45
N GLU A 317 -6.84 -12.54 -13.28
CA GLU A 317 -8.08 -12.26 -14.02
C GLU A 317 -8.58 -10.83 -13.77
N LYS A 318 -8.50 -10.36 -12.52
CA LYS A 318 -8.87 -9.00 -12.17
C LYS A 318 -7.98 -7.96 -12.84
N TRP A 319 -6.65 -8.16 -12.80
CA TRP A 319 -5.71 -7.26 -13.45
C TRP A 319 -5.90 -7.21 -14.98
N GLN A 320 -6.12 -8.36 -15.59
CA GLN A 320 -6.44 -8.46 -17.01
C GLN A 320 -7.76 -7.74 -17.33
N LEU A 321 -8.81 -8.00 -16.52
CA LEU A 321 -10.12 -7.40 -16.69
C LEU A 321 -10.08 -5.86 -16.56
N GLU A 322 -9.24 -5.31 -15.67
CA GLU A 322 -9.02 -3.86 -15.56
C GLU A 322 -8.48 -3.27 -16.86
N GLY A 323 -7.42 -3.88 -17.42
CA GLY A 323 -6.83 -3.42 -18.67
C GLY A 323 -7.82 -3.47 -19.84
N GLU A 324 -8.57 -4.56 -19.94
CA GLU A 324 -9.60 -4.76 -20.96
C GLU A 324 -10.78 -3.78 -20.78
N LEU A 325 -11.20 -3.49 -19.53
CA LEU A 325 -12.29 -2.56 -19.24
C LEU A 325 -11.92 -1.11 -19.58
N ARG A 326 -10.68 -0.70 -19.31
CA ARG A 326 -10.16 0.61 -19.71
C ARG A 326 -10.20 0.79 -21.23
N HIS A 327 -9.88 -0.28 -21.96
CA HIS A 327 -9.98 -0.28 -23.43
C HIS A 327 -11.45 -0.29 -23.90
N ALA A 328 -12.34 -0.96 -23.20
CA ALA A 328 -13.76 -1.10 -23.56
C ALA A 328 -14.49 0.27 -23.65
N LEU A 329 -14.14 1.23 -22.77
CA LEU A 329 -14.67 2.59 -22.80
C LEU A 329 -14.33 3.30 -24.14
N VAL A 330 -13.08 3.19 -24.58
CA VAL A 330 -12.59 3.83 -25.81
C VAL A 330 -13.10 3.10 -27.06
N ALA A 331 -13.18 1.78 -26.99
CA ALA A 331 -13.55 0.92 -28.11
C ALA A 331 -15.09 0.74 -28.30
N GLN A 332 -15.90 1.49 -27.55
CA GLN A 332 -17.37 1.45 -27.61
C GLN A 332 -17.96 0.05 -27.40
N GLN A 333 -17.37 -0.74 -26.49
CA GLN A 333 -17.82 -2.09 -26.17
C GLN A 333 -18.89 -2.12 -25.08
N LEU A 334 -19.12 -1.00 -24.40
CA LEU A 334 -20.18 -0.87 -23.42
C LEU A 334 -21.50 -0.54 -24.12
N VAL A 335 -22.60 -1.09 -23.63
CA VAL A 335 -23.95 -0.86 -24.14
C VAL A 335 -24.95 -0.85 -22.99
N LEU A 336 -26.06 -0.13 -23.15
CA LEU A 336 -27.17 -0.17 -22.21
C LEU A 336 -28.24 -1.15 -22.70
N TYR A 337 -28.73 -1.95 -21.78
CA TYR A 337 -29.93 -2.75 -21.88
C TYR A 337 -30.99 -2.15 -20.98
N TYR A 338 -32.26 -2.31 -21.30
CA TYR A 338 -33.36 -1.69 -20.58
C TYR A 338 -34.27 -2.76 -20.02
N GLN A 339 -34.50 -2.72 -18.70
CA GLN A 339 -35.46 -3.62 -18.07
C GLN A 339 -36.72 -2.86 -17.69
N PRO A 340 -37.90 -3.27 -18.19
CA PRO A 340 -39.15 -2.59 -17.91
C PRO A 340 -39.54 -2.66 -16.44
N LYS A 341 -40.02 -1.55 -15.89
CA LYS A 341 -40.75 -1.46 -14.62
C LYS A 341 -42.23 -1.41 -14.95
N VAL A 342 -43.04 -2.25 -14.32
CA VAL A 342 -44.46 -2.41 -14.65
C VAL A 342 -45.34 -2.09 -13.46
N SER A 343 -46.41 -1.35 -13.68
CA SER A 343 -47.40 -1.04 -12.66
C SER A 343 -48.22 -2.27 -12.29
N LEU A 344 -48.26 -2.62 -11.02
CA LEU A 344 -49.13 -3.67 -10.47
C LEU A 344 -50.62 -3.31 -10.46
N ARG A 345 -50.96 -2.05 -10.77
CA ARG A 345 -52.32 -1.59 -10.90
C ARG A 345 -52.89 -1.71 -12.31
N THR A 346 -52.08 -1.39 -13.34
CA THR A 346 -52.51 -1.30 -14.73
C THR A 346 -51.91 -2.32 -15.67
N GLY A 347 -50.84 -2.99 -15.24
CA GLY A 347 -50.03 -3.89 -16.06
C GLY A 347 -49.15 -3.16 -17.09
N GLN A 348 -49.19 -1.82 -17.16
CA GLN A 348 -48.45 -1.02 -18.15
C GLN A 348 -47.01 -0.79 -17.73
N ILE A 349 -46.12 -0.61 -18.73
CA ILE A 349 -44.74 -0.17 -18.53
C ILE A 349 -44.80 1.29 -18.04
N VAL A 350 -44.20 1.57 -16.89
CA VAL A 350 -44.20 2.89 -16.24
C VAL A 350 -42.77 3.44 -16.03
N GLY A 351 -41.78 2.65 -16.27
CA GLY A 351 -40.37 3.01 -16.16
C GLY A 351 -39.46 1.98 -16.85
N ALA A 352 -38.20 2.29 -16.91
CA ALA A 352 -37.15 1.33 -17.33
C ALA A 352 -35.88 1.56 -16.53
N GLU A 353 -35.22 0.48 -16.16
CA GLU A 353 -33.86 0.57 -15.61
C GLU A 353 -32.84 0.33 -16.72
N ALA A 354 -31.87 1.26 -16.84
CA ALA A 354 -30.76 1.14 -17.78
C ALA A 354 -29.63 0.35 -17.13
N LEU A 355 -29.41 -0.83 -17.61
CA LEU A 355 -28.45 -1.79 -17.11
C LEU A 355 -27.27 -1.89 -18.06
N ILE A 356 -26.08 -1.51 -17.59
CA ILE A 356 -24.86 -1.60 -18.38
C ILE A 356 -24.54 -3.06 -18.73
N ARG A 357 -24.05 -3.28 -19.95
CA ARG A 357 -23.54 -4.55 -20.45
C ARG A 357 -22.24 -4.33 -21.19
N TRP A 358 -21.34 -5.29 -21.09
CA TRP A 358 -20.08 -5.24 -21.81
C TRP A 358 -20.03 -6.31 -22.91
N ARG A 359 -20.02 -5.85 -24.16
CA ARG A 359 -19.82 -6.70 -25.34
C ARG A 359 -18.34 -6.94 -25.55
N HIS A 360 -17.79 -7.93 -24.85
CA HIS A 360 -16.39 -8.27 -24.97
C HIS A 360 -16.11 -8.98 -26.30
N PRO A 361 -15.04 -8.63 -27.04
CA PRO A 361 -14.79 -9.18 -28.38
C PRO A 361 -14.58 -10.70 -28.40
N THR A 362 -14.03 -11.29 -27.34
CA THR A 362 -13.76 -12.73 -27.25
C THR A 362 -14.66 -13.46 -26.24
N ASN A 363 -15.05 -12.80 -25.15
CA ASN A 363 -15.80 -13.42 -24.04
C ASN A 363 -17.32 -13.24 -24.18
N GLY A 364 -17.80 -12.62 -25.25
CA GLY A 364 -19.22 -12.33 -25.45
C GLY A 364 -19.74 -11.29 -24.47
N MET A 365 -20.91 -11.51 -23.89
CA MET A 365 -21.55 -10.59 -22.94
C MET A 365 -21.02 -10.81 -21.53
N VAL A 366 -20.19 -9.90 -21.02
CA VAL A 366 -19.65 -9.95 -19.65
C VAL A 366 -20.64 -9.32 -18.69
N SER A 367 -20.93 -10.02 -17.57
CA SER A 367 -21.89 -9.58 -16.55
C SER A 367 -21.34 -8.36 -15.76
N PRO A 368 -22.21 -7.36 -15.43
CA PRO A 368 -21.86 -6.25 -14.54
C PRO A 368 -21.29 -6.70 -13.20
N ALA A 369 -21.82 -7.75 -12.61
CA ALA A 369 -21.32 -8.32 -11.36
C ALA A 369 -19.84 -8.72 -11.40
N LYS A 370 -19.28 -8.92 -12.61
CA LYS A 370 -17.87 -9.27 -12.80
C LYS A 370 -16.97 -8.05 -12.93
N PHE A 371 -17.42 -6.98 -13.61
CA PHE A 371 -16.55 -5.84 -13.92
C PHE A 371 -16.83 -4.57 -13.10
N ILE A 372 -18.05 -4.38 -12.56
CA ILE A 372 -18.37 -3.21 -11.73
C ILE A 372 -17.51 -3.15 -10.46
N PRO A 373 -17.31 -4.25 -9.69
CA PRO A 373 -16.42 -4.22 -8.53
C PRO A 373 -14.97 -3.80 -8.90
N VAL A 374 -14.47 -4.29 -10.04
CA VAL A 374 -13.13 -3.90 -10.53
C VAL A 374 -13.09 -2.42 -10.91
N ALA A 375 -14.14 -1.92 -11.57
CA ALA A 375 -14.26 -0.50 -11.91
C ALA A 375 -14.30 0.40 -10.67
N GLU A 376 -14.99 -0.03 -9.62
CA GLU A 376 -15.06 0.71 -8.36
C GLU A 376 -13.72 0.75 -7.66
N GLU A 377 -13.01 -0.37 -7.52
CA GLU A 377 -11.71 -0.43 -6.88
C GLU A 377 -10.65 0.41 -7.61
N THR A 378 -10.65 0.37 -8.94
CA THR A 378 -9.67 1.07 -9.79
C THR A 378 -10.01 2.53 -10.09
N GLY A 379 -11.23 2.99 -9.71
CA GLY A 379 -11.73 4.33 -10.01
C GLY A 379 -12.33 4.49 -11.42
N LEU A 380 -12.26 3.47 -12.29
CA LEU A 380 -12.87 3.50 -13.63
C LEU A 380 -14.38 3.69 -13.59
N ILE A 381 -15.01 3.44 -12.45
CA ILE A 381 -16.46 3.64 -12.26
C ILE A 381 -16.87 5.10 -12.51
N MET A 382 -15.98 6.09 -12.33
CA MET A 382 -16.26 7.50 -12.62
C MET A 382 -16.47 7.72 -14.12
N ASP A 383 -15.57 7.16 -14.95
CA ASP A 383 -15.64 7.27 -16.40
C ASP A 383 -16.82 6.45 -16.96
N ILE A 384 -17.03 5.24 -16.44
CA ILE A 384 -18.17 4.39 -16.80
C ILE A 384 -19.49 5.08 -16.47
N GLY A 385 -19.63 5.66 -15.28
CA GLY A 385 -20.85 6.33 -14.89
C GLY A 385 -21.13 7.60 -15.69
N SER A 386 -20.08 8.35 -16.05
CA SER A 386 -20.20 9.48 -16.97
C SER A 386 -20.71 9.01 -18.34
N TRP A 387 -20.18 7.91 -18.85
CA TRP A 387 -20.63 7.29 -20.09
C TRP A 387 -22.09 6.81 -19.99
N VAL A 388 -22.49 6.18 -18.87
CA VAL A 388 -23.88 5.73 -18.65
C VAL A 388 -24.86 6.91 -18.67
N MET A 389 -24.54 8.01 -17.98
CA MET A 389 -25.36 9.22 -17.97
C MET A 389 -25.53 9.80 -19.38
N GLU A 390 -24.42 9.95 -20.12
CA GLU A 390 -24.43 10.43 -21.49
C GLU A 390 -25.26 9.54 -22.42
N GLU A 391 -25.05 8.22 -22.36
CA GLU A 391 -25.73 7.25 -23.24
C GLU A 391 -27.23 7.14 -22.92
N ALA A 392 -27.61 7.16 -21.64
CA ALA A 392 -29.04 7.19 -21.23
C ALA A 392 -29.74 8.45 -21.74
N CYS A 393 -29.12 9.62 -21.60
CA CYS A 393 -29.66 10.86 -22.11
C CYS A 393 -29.71 10.89 -23.64
N ARG A 394 -28.67 10.42 -24.32
CA ARG A 394 -28.63 10.30 -25.79
C ARG A 394 -29.78 9.42 -26.30
N GLN A 395 -29.99 8.28 -25.65
CA GLN A 395 -31.06 7.35 -26.02
C GLN A 395 -32.46 7.93 -25.76
N MET A 396 -32.65 8.58 -24.61
CA MET A 396 -33.91 9.25 -24.31
C MET A 396 -34.24 10.32 -25.35
N ARG A 397 -33.24 11.14 -25.76
CA ARG A 397 -33.42 12.15 -26.79
C ARG A 397 -33.84 11.52 -28.13
N ALA A 398 -33.17 10.44 -28.51
CA ALA A 398 -33.51 9.71 -29.73
C ALA A 398 -34.97 9.19 -29.72
N TRP A 399 -35.45 8.70 -28.61
CA TRP A 399 -36.83 8.24 -28.46
C TRP A 399 -37.84 9.41 -28.57
N LEU A 400 -37.58 10.54 -27.92
CA LEU A 400 -38.42 11.72 -28.01
C LEU A 400 -38.47 12.29 -29.44
N ASP A 401 -37.35 12.32 -30.15
CA ASP A 401 -37.26 12.77 -31.55
C ASP A 401 -38.01 11.83 -32.51
N ALA A 402 -38.06 10.55 -32.18
CA ALA A 402 -38.88 9.57 -32.90
C ALA A 402 -40.38 9.65 -32.52
N GLY A 403 -40.77 10.55 -31.65
CA GLY A 403 -42.14 10.72 -31.19
C GLY A 403 -42.65 9.61 -30.25
N LEU A 404 -41.74 8.85 -29.64
CA LEU A 404 -42.08 7.80 -28.70
C LEU A 404 -42.35 8.39 -27.29
N ASN A 405 -43.48 8.06 -26.70
CA ASN A 405 -43.77 8.43 -25.33
C ASN A 405 -43.09 7.45 -24.37
N MET A 406 -41.81 7.65 -24.14
CA MET A 406 -41.01 6.79 -23.28
C MET A 406 -41.13 7.15 -21.80
N PRO A 407 -41.18 6.15 -20.91
CA PRO A 407 -41.11 6.39 -19.48
C PRO A 407 -39.73 6.87 -19.06
N ALA A 408 -39.64 7.37 -17.82
CA ALA A 408 -38.34 7.75 -17.25
C ALA A 408 -37.37 6.57 -17.20
N ILE A 409 -36.07 6.87 -17.43
CA ILE A 409 -34.98 5.90 -17.34
C ILE A 409 -34.34 6.01 -15.95
N ALA A 410 -34.25 4.91 -15.25
CA ALA A 410 -33.47 4.80 -14.02
C ALA A 410 -32.03 4.38 -14.35
N ILE A 411 -31.05 5.04 -13.72
CA ILE A 411 -29.64 4.73 -13.82
C ILE A 411 -29.03 4.50 -12.45
N ASN A 412 -28.21 3.47 -12.31
CA ASN A 412 -27.51 3.13 -11.10
C ASN A 412 -26.30 4.06 -10.87
N LEU A 413 -26.12 4.54 -9.64
CA LEU A 413 -24.99 5.35 -9.22
C LEU A 413 -24.20 4.64 -8.13
N SER A 414 -22.89 4.45 -8.38
CA SER A 414 -21.96 4.01 -7.34
C SER A 414 -21.76 5.10 -6.28
N ALA A 415 -21.53 4.67 -5.04
CA ALA A 415 -21.21 5.58 -3.93
C ALA A 415 -19.97 6.46 -4.19
N ARG A 416 -19.06 6.05 -5.08
CA ARG A 416 -17.88 6.85 -5.48
C ARG A 416 -18.22 8.01 -6.40
N GLN A 417 -19.32 7.91 -7.14
CA GLN A 417 -19.80 8.96 -8.06
C GLN A 417 -20.63 10.02 -7.35
N PHE A 418 -21.07 9.74 -6.13
CA PHE A 418 -21.92 10.63 -5.34
C PHE A 418 -21.04 11.68 -4.63
N ASP A 419 -20.61 12.69 -5.38
CA ASP A 419 -19.77 13.79 -4.95
C ASP A 419 -20.45 15.16 -5.19
N ARG A 420 -19.83 16.25 -4.71
CA ARG A 420 -20.36 17.60 -4.82
C ARG A 420 -20.50 18.11 -6.25
N LEU A 421 -19.84 17.51 -7.22
CA LEU A 421 -19.89 17.90 -8.63
C LEU A 421 -20.95 17.10 -9.41
N LEU A 422 -21.59 16.12 -8.80
CA LEU A 422 -22.62 15.30 -9.45
C LEU A 422 -23.80 16.13 -9.99
N PRO A 423 -24.39 17.10 -9.24
CA PRO A 423 -25.46 17.94 -9.78
C PRO A 423 -25.04 18.72 -11.03
N GLU A 424 -23.84 19.32 -11.02
CA GLU A 424 -23.31 20.08 -12.16
C GLU A 424 -23.11 19.18 -13.40
N ARG A 425 -22.57 17.97 -13.20
CA ARG A 425 -22.39 17.00 -14.29
C ARG A 425 -23.70 16.57 -14.92
N LEU A 426 -24.71 16.26 -14.09
CA LEU A 426 -26.05 15.89 -14.58
C LEU A 426 -26.75 17.05 -15.28
N CYS A 427 -26.67 18.26 -14.75
CA CYS A 427 -27.20 19.45 -15.39
C CYS A 427 -26.61 19.64 -16.79
N ALA A 428 -25.28 19.57 -16.93
CA ALA A 428 -24.60 19.73 -18.20
C ALA A 428 -25.01 18.67 -19.25
N VAL A 429 -25.21 17.41 -18.82
CA VAL A 429 -25.66 16.35 -19.73
C VAL A 429 -27.12 16.57 -20.15
N LEU A 430 -28.03 16.89 -19.21
CA LEU A 430 -29.43 17.16 -19.50
C LEU A 430 -29.59 18.35 -20.44
N GLU A 431 -28.85 19.44 -20.23
CA GLU A 431 -28.84 20.61 -21.10
C GLU A 431 -28.33 20.27 -22.51
N ARG A 432 -27.25 19.50 -22.61
CA ARG A 432 -26.68 19.05 -23.90
C ARG A 432 -27.70 18.33 -24.75
N TYR A 433 -28.50 17.46 -24.16
CA TYR A 433 -29.53 16.68 -24.86
C TYR A 433 -30.92 17.34 -24.83
N GLN A 434 -31.04 18.52 -24.25
CA GLN A 434 -32.31 19.27 -24.13
C GLN A 434 -33.42 18.42 -23.50
N LEU A 435 -33.10 17.76 -22.40
CA LEU A 435 -34.01 16.87 -21.66
C LEU A 435 -34.47 17.51 -20.37
N PRO A 436 -35.76 17.36 -19.99
CA PRO A 436 -36.21 17.68 -18.65
C PRO A 436 -35.65 16.66 -17.65
N ALA A 437 -35.31 17.10 -16.45
CA ALA A 437 -34.72 16.22 -15.44
C ALA A 437 -35.62 15.04 -15.07
N SER A 438 -36.95 15.19 -15.21
CA SER A 438 -37.93 14.13 -14.98
C SER A 438 -37.82 12.91 -15.91
N CYS A 439 -37.01 13.01 -16.97
CA CYS A 439 -36.69 11.85 -17.83
C CYS A 439 -35.72 10.84 -17.18
N LEU A 440 -35.04 11.25 -16.13
CA LEU A 440 -34.08 10.40 -15.41
C LEU A 440 -34.50 10.15 -13.97
N GLN A 441 -34.27 8.95 -13.48
CA GLN A 441 -34.32 8.56 -12.08
C GLN A 441 -32.91 8.05 -11.69
N LEU A 442 -32.43 8.43 -10.52
CA LEU A 442 -31.14 7.95 -10.01
C LEU A 442 -31.38 6.88 -8.95
N GLU A 443 -30.74 5.74 -9.11
CA GLU A 443 -30.78 4.63 -8.15
C GLU A 443 -29.49 4.62 -7.33
N ILE A 444 -29.64 4.63 -6.02
CA ILE A 444 -28.53 4.68 -5.05
C ILE A 444 -28.69 3.55 -4.05
N THR A 445 -27.61 2.85 -3.76
CA THR A 445 -27.63 1.75 -2.79
C THR A 445 -27.62 2.26 -1.35
N GLU A 446 -28.14 1.44 -0.44
CA GLU A 446 -28.14 1.71 1.00
C GLU A 446 -26.75 2.03 1.58
N SER A 447 -25.70 1.43 1.03
CA SER A 447 -24.29 1.61 1.47
C SER A 447 -23.79 3.07 1.36
N LEU A 448 -24.41 3.91 0.51
CA LEU A 448 -24.08 5.33 0.41
C LEU A 448 -24.30 6.08 1.74
N LEU A 449 -25.21 5.58 2.57
CA LEU A 449 -25.65 6.24 3.81
C LEU A 449 -24.60 6.22 4.92
N VAL A 450 -23.65 5.31 4.85
CA VAL A 450 -22.60 5.13 5.87
C VAL A 450 -21.49 6.20 5.76
N ARG A 451 -21.38 6.90 4.62
CA ARG A 451 -20.26 7.81 4.29
C ARG A 451 -20.42 9.28 4.73
N GLY A 452 -21.26 9.62 5.69
CA GLY A 452 -21.40 11.00 6.19
C GLY A 452 -22.71 11.66 5.75
N ALA A 453 -23.75 11.44 6.53
CA ALA A 453 -25.14 11.74 6.19
C ALA A 453 -25.44 13.17 5.76
N ASP A 454 -24.82 14.19 6.37
CA ASP A 454 -25.20 15.59 6.10
C ASP A 454 -24.75 16.09 4.71
N GLY A 455 -23.58 15.68 4.24
CA GLY A 455 -23.09 16.02 2.90
C GLY A 455 -23.90 15.34 1.80
N VAL A 456 -24.27 14.08 2.01
CA VAL A 456 -25.08 13.29 1.07
C VAL A 456 -26.49 13.88 0.93
N ILE A 457 -27.14 14.25 2.04
CA ILE A 457 -28.48 14.87 2.05
C ILE A 457 -28.48 16.17 1.25
N SER A 458 -27.43 16.99 1.37
CA SER A 458 -27.34 18.25 0.62
C SER A 458 -27.35 18.01 -0.90
N ILE A 459 -26.53 17.05 -1.37
CA ILE A 459 -26.45 16.69 -2.80
C ILE A 459 -27.80 16.12 -3.27
N MET A 460 -28.41 15.21 -2.50
CA MET A 460 -29.74 14.66 -2.83
C MET A 460 -30.79 15.74 -2.97
N THR A 461 -30.80 16.72 -2.04
CA THR A 461 -31.76 17.83 -2.06
C THR A 461 -31.57 18.69 -3.31
N GLU A 462 -30.34 18.94 -3.72
CA GLU A 462 -30.03 19.69 -4.94
C GLU A 462 -30.51 18.95 -6.19
N LEU A 463 -30.26 17.64 -6.29
CA LEU A 463 -30.73 16.80 -7.39
C LEU A 463 -32.25 16.79 -7.51
N VAL A 464 -32.95 16.67 -6.39
CA VAL A 464 -34.42 16.75 -6.39
C VAL A 464 -34.92 18.15 -6.75
N ALA A 465 -34.24 19.21 -6.31
CA ALA A 465 -34.58 20.58 -6.71
C ALA A 465 -34.42 20.83 -8.22
N MET A 466 -33.51 20.09 -8.90
CA MET A 466 -33.39 20.07 -10.36
C MET A 466 -34.55 19.33 -11.05
N GLY A 467 -35.37 18.58 -10.31
CA GLY A 467 -36.50 17.79 -10.82
C GLY A 467 -36.17 16.31 -11.09
N LEU A 468 -35.03 15.81 -10.62
CA LEU A 468 -34.67 14.39 -10.69
C LEU A 468 -35.43 13.59 -9.62
N ALA A 469 -35.83 12.36 -9.96
CA ALA A 469 -36.34 11.40 -9.00
C ALA A 469 -35.20 10.57 -8.42
N LEU A 470 -35.23 10.29 -7.11
CA LEU A 470 -34.27 9.45 -6.43
C LEU A 470 -34.95 8.17 -5.94
N SER A 471 -34.31 7.03 -6.18
CA SER A 471 -34.72 5.71 -5.73
C SER A 471 -33.65 5.10 -4.84
N MET A 472 -34.05 4.46 -3.75
CA MET A 472 -33.16 3.66 -2.92
C MET A 472 -33.21 2.21 -3.35
N ASP A 473 -32.06 1.69 -3.71
CA ASP A 473 -31.86 0.32 -4.17
C ASP A 473 -31.30 -0.59 -3.08
N ASP A 474 -31.46 -1.91 -3.24
CA ASP A 474 -30.99 -2.98 -2.32
C ASP A 474 -31.46 -2.80 -0.86
N PHE A 475 -32.64 -2.20 -0.65
CA PHE A 475 -33.11 -1.86 0.70
C PHE A 475 -33.39 -3.09 1.56
N GLY A 476 -32.79 -3.11 2.76
CA GLY A 476 -32.91 -4.18 3.75
C GLY A 476 -31.72 -5.13 3.80
N THR A 477 -30.74 -5.01 2.91
CA THR A 477 -29.52 -5.83 2.91
C THR A 477 -28.40 -5.25 3.79
N GLY A 478 -28.53 -3.99 4.23
CA GLY A 478 -27.53 -3.24 5.01
C GLY A 478 -28.01 -2.78 6.38
N TYR A 479 -27.19 -1.95 7.04
CA TYR A 479 -27.48 -1.35 8.34
C TYR A 479 -28.17 0.01 8.20
N SER A 480 -29.42 0.06 7.74
CA SER A 480 -30.16 1.31 7.69
C SER A 480 -30.57 1.83 9.06
N SER A 481 -30.05 2.99 9.43
CA SER A 481 -30.68 3.75 10.51
C SER A 481 -31.99 4.39 10.01
N LEU A 482 -33.13 3.88 10.45
CA LEU A 482 -34.47 4.42 10.13
C LEU A 482 -34.57 5.94 10.38
N SER A 483 -33.75 6.49 11.27
CA SER A 483 -33.68 7.92 11.56
C SER A 483 -33.18 8.76 10.38
N TYR A 484 -32.32 8.20 9.52
CA TYR A 484 -31.83 8.88 8.33
C TYR A 484 -32.77 8.72 7.14
N LEU A 485 -33.42 7.57 6.98
CA LEU A 485 -34.35 7.33 5.87
C LEU A 485 -35.45 8.42 5.79
N LYS A 486 -35.93 8.88 6.95
CA LYS A 486 -36.92 10.00 7.03
C LYS A 486 -36.38 11.33 6.47
N LYS A 487 -35.05 11.53 6.46
CA LYS A 487 -34.42 12.79 6.03
C LYS A 487 -34.08 12.79 4.55
N PHE A 488 -34.05 11.63 3.91
CA PHE A 488 -33.67 11.52 2.51
C PHE A 488 -34.83 11.90 1.59
N PRO A 489 -34.63 12.78 0.62
CA PRO A 489 -35.64 13.17 -0.34
C PRO A 489 -35.80 12.13 -1.45
N ILE A 490 -35.97 10.85 -1.08
CA ILE A 490 -36.22 9.75 -2.01
C ILE A 490 -37.69 9.60 -2.30
N THR A 491 -38.01 9.29 -3.54
CA THR A 491 -39.42 9.11 -4.00
C THR A 491 -39.79 7.64 -4.09
N THR A 492 -38.83 6.75 -4.26
CA THR A 492 -39.06 5.33 -4.54
C THR A 492 -38.16 4.47 -3.66
N LEU A 493 -38.69 3.37 -3.19
CA LEU A 493 -37.95 2.34 -2.45
C LEU A 493 -38.06 1.03 -3.20
N LYS A 494 -36.91 0.37 -3.47
CA LYS A 494 -36.84 -0.91 -4.16
C LYS A 494 -36.66 -2.03 -3.14
N ILE A 495 -37.47 -3.08 -3.23
CA ILE A 495 -37.32 -4.30 -2.43
C ILE A 495 -36.36 -5.20 -3.17
N ASP A 496 -35.21 -5.49 -2.56
CA ASP A 496 -34.18 -6.35 -3.14
C ASP A 496 -34.69 -7.75 -3.46
N ARG A 497 -34.16 -8.32 -4.55
CA ARG A 497 -34.49 -9.67 -5.00
C ARG A 497 -34.34 -10.73 -3.91
N ALA A 498 -33.38 -10.58 -2.99
CA ALA A 498 -33.15 -11.53 -1.92
C ALA A 498 -34.39 -11.76 -1.04
N PHE A 499 -35.23 -10.71 -0.86
CA PHE A 499 -36.48 -10.78 -0.09
C PHE A 499 -37.72 -11.12 -0.94
N VAL A 500 -37.56 -11.17 -2.25
CA VAL A 500 -38.64 -11.52 -3.19
C VAL A 500 -38.58 -12.99 -3.59
N ILE A 501 -37.39 -13.60 -3.59
CA ILE A 501 -37.21 -14.96 -4.09
C ILE A 501 -37.97 -16.02 -3.28
N GLY A 502 -38.07 -15.84 -1.95
CA GLY A 502 -38.73 -16.79 -1.05
C GLY A 502 -40.24 -16.56 -0.87
N VAL A 503 -40.81 -15.40 -1.31
CA VAL A 503 -42.25 -15.17 -1.17
C VAL A 503 -43.04 -15.98 -2.21
N PRO A 504 -44.26 -16.45 -1.87
CA PRO A 504 -44.98 -16.33 -0.60
C PRO A 504 -44.71 -17.48 0.39
N THR A 505 -43.71 -18.32 0.17
CA THR A 505 -43.50 -19.59 0.88
C THR A 505 -42.61 -19.50 2.09
N ASP A 506 -41.62 -18.60 2.10
CA ASP A 506 -40.76 -18.36 3.26
C ASP A 506 -41.35 -17.29 4.18
N GLU A 507 -41.58 -17.67 5.44
CA GLU A 507 -42.19 -16.79 6.45
C GLU A 507 -41.31 -15.57 6.77
N ASN A 508 -39.98 -15.70 6.76
CA ASN A 508 -39.07 -14.62 7.05
C ASN A 508 -39.07 -13.59 5.92
N ASP A 509 -38.95 -14.04 4.66
CA ASP A 509 -38.99 -13.17 3.50
C ASP A 509 -40.34 -12.47 3.38
N CYS A 510 -41.44 -13.17 3.66
CA CYS A 510 -42.76 -12.58 3.74
C CYS A 510 -42.88 -11.49 4.84
N ALA A 511 -42.29 -11.71 6.00
CA ALA A 511 -42.28 -10.73 7.09
C ALA A 511 -41.44 -9.50 6.75
N ILE A 512 -40.29 -9.67 6.14
CA ILE A 512 -39.39 -8.59 5.72
C ILE A 512 -40.05 -7.77 4.61
N ALA A 513 -40.55 -8.40 3.56
CA ALA A 513 -41.24 -7.72 2.47
C ALA A 513 -42.44 -6.90 2.98
N ARG A 514 -43.22 -7.44 3.91
CA ARG A 514 -44.34 -6.74 4.57
C ARG A 514 -43.89 -5.53 5.38
N ALA A 515 -42.77 -5.67 6.11
CA ALA A 515 -42.20 -4.58 6.92
C ALA A 515 -41.70 -3.44 6.01
N ILE A 516 -41.01 -3.75 4.91
CA ILE A 516 -40.51 -2.79 3.92
C ILE A 516 -41.71 -2.04 3.28
N VAL A 517 -42.72 -2.76 2.79
CA VAL A 517 -43.90 -2.15 2.18
C VAL A 517 -44.62 -1.24 3.17
N THR A 518 -44.79 -1.65 4.42
CA THR A 518 -45.45 -0.86 5.45
C THR A 518 -44.65 0.43 5.72
N LEU A 519 -43.33 0.35 5.83
CA LEU A 519 -42.45 1.47 6.06
C LEU A 519 -42.52 2.48 4.91
N ALA A 520 -42.39 2.03 3.67
CA ALA A 520 -42.43 2.90 2.49
C ALA A 520 -43.77 3.64 2.37
N LYS A 521 -44.89 2.95 2.63
CA LYS A 521 -46.22 3.59 2.67
C LYS A 521 -46.33 4.69 3.73
N GLN A 522 -45.77 4.46 4.94
CA GLN A 522 -45.79 5.49 6.00
C GLN A 522 -44.93 6.70 5.60
N LEU A 523 -43.88 6.49 4.80
CA LEU A 523 -43.04 7.55 4.26
C LEU A 523 -43.58 8.15 2.96
N ARG A 524 -44.72 7.67 2.45
CA ARG A 524 -45.34 8.09 1.17
C ARG A 524 -44.43 7.91 -0.03
N GLN A 525 -43.66 6.83 -0.05
CA GLN A 525 -42.75 6.47 -1.13
C GLN A 525 -43.41 5.42 -2.03
N GLU A 526 -43.12 5.46 -3.33
CA GLU A 526 -43.48 4.38 -4.26
C GLU A 526 -42.61 3.15 -3.98
N ILE A 527 -43.19 1.98 -4.26
CA ILE A 527 -42.55 0.70 -3.97
C ILE A 527 -42.36 -0.10 -5.26
N VAL A 528 -41.12 -0.47 -5.56
CA VAL A 528 -40.78 -1.36 -6.66
C VAL A 528 -40.25 -2.68 -6.08
N ALA A 529 -40.83 -3.80 -6.50
CA ALA A 529 -40.29 -5.13 -6.15
C ALA A 529 -39.41 -5.65 -7.27
N GLU A 530 -38.21 -6.07 -6.91
CA GLU A 530 -37.22 -6.57 -7.86
C GLU A 530 -37.17 -8.10 -7.93
N GLY A 531 -36.69 -8.60 -9.08
CA GLY A 531 -36.48 -10.03 -9.27
C GLY A 531 -37.75 -10.88 -9.19
N VAL A 532 -38.89 -10.31 -9.54
CA VAL A 532 -40.17 -11.07 -9.59
C VAL A 532 -40.14 -12.01 -10.79
N GLU A 533 -40.24 -13.30 -10.52
CA GLU A 533 -40.12 -14.36 -11.52
C GLU A 533 -41.41 -15.18 -11.68
N THR A 534 -42.31 -15.20 -10.68
CA THR A 534 -43.51 -16.04 -10.71
C THR A 534 -44.79 -15.23 -10.45
N PRO A 535 -45.95 -15.72 -10.95
CA PRO A 535 -47.24 -15.12 -10.68
C PRO A 535 -47.60 -15.10 -9.19
N GLU A 536 -47.17 -16.08 -8.41
CA GLU A 536 -47.40 -16.21 -6.99
C GLU A 536 -46.71 -15.06 -6.24
N GLN A 537 -45.43 -14.76 -6.59
CA GLN A 537 -44.67 -13.63 -6.06
C GLN A 537 -45.40 -12.31 -6.40
N MET A 538 -45.78 -12.11 -7.65
CA MET A 538 -46.51 -10.93 -8.10
C MET A 538 -47.80 -10.73 -7.30
N ASN A 539 -48.62 -11.78 -7.14
CA ASN A 539 -49.88 -11.71 -6.44
C ASN A 539 -49.68 -11.37 -4.95
N PHE A 540 -48.70 -11.96 -4.30
CA PHE A 540 -48.36 -11.64 -2.91
C PHE A 540 -47.98 -10.17 -2.75
N LEU A 541 -47.06 -9.65 -3.57
CA LEU A 541 -46.59 -8.26 -3.54
C LEU A 541 -47.71 -7.28 -3.87
N ARG A 542 -48.58 -7.61 -4.82
CA ARG A 542 -49.79 -6.81 -5.15
C ARG A 542 -50.74 -6.74 -3.97
N GLN A 543 -50.99 -7.83 -3.24
CA GLN A 543 -51.83 -7.86 -2.05
C GLN A 543 -51.22 -7.04 -0.90
N LEU A 544 -49.93 -7.01 -0.75
CA LEU A 544 -49.23 -6.14 0.20
C LEU A 544 -49.39 -4.65 -0.18
N GLY A 545 -49.69 -4.37 -1.45
CA GLY A 545 -49.86 -3.03 -2.02
C GLY A 545 -48.55 -2.41 -2.49
N CYS A 546 -47.70 -3.21 -3.07
CA CYS A 546 -46.57 -2.77 -3.87
C CYS A 546 -47.08 -2.09 -5.16
N ASP A 547 -46.41 -1.04 -5.62
CA ASP A 547 -46.90 -0.19 -6.74
C ASP A 547 -46.43 -0.71 -8.08
N GLN A 548 -45.19 -1.16 -8.15
CA GLN A 548 -44.50 -1.59 -9.37
C GLN A 548 -43.73 -2.88 -9.14
N LEU A 549 -43.48 -3.59 -10.20
CA LEU A 549 -42.53 -4.74 -10.22
C LEU A 549 -41.52 -4.62 -11.36
N GLN A 550 -40.41 -5.27 -11.15
CA GLN A 550 -39.37 -5.50 -12.14
C GLN A 550 -38.88 -6.94 -12.00
N GLY A 551 -38.82 -7.69 -13.10
CA GLY A 551 -38.37 -9.07 -13.04
C GLY A 551 -38.64 -9.88 -14.29
N TYR A 552 -38.13 -11.09 -14.31
CA TYR A 552 -38.23 -12.00 -15.46
C TYR A 552 -39.65 -12.52 -15.72
N LEU A 553 -40.55 -12.33 -14.76
CA LEU A 553 -41.97 -12.58 -14.99
C LEU A 553 -42.52 -11.77 -16.18
N PHE A 554 -42.09 -10.52 -16.31
CA PHE A 554 -42.49 -9.66 -17.42
C PHE A 554 -41.43 -9.64 -18.54
N SER A 555 -40.18 -9.27 -18.21
CA SER A 555 -39.10 -9.25 -19.20
C SER A 555 -37.73 -9.25 -18.51
N PRO A 556 -36.75 -9.99 -19.05
CA PRO A 556 -35.34 -9.70 -18.73
C PRO A 556 -34.94 -8.34 -19.30
N PRO A 557 -33.73 -7.83 -18.94
CA PRO A 557 -33.14 -6.67 -19.62
C PRO A 557 -33.00 -6.92 -21.12
N VAL A 558 -33.55 -6.03 -21.93
CA VAL A 558 -33.61 -6.16 -23.39
C VAL A 558 -32.83 -5.07 -24.11
N SER A 559 -32.53 -5.29 -25.39
CA SER A 559 -31.88 -4.28 -26.24
C SER A 559 -32.81 -3.10 -26.53
N VAL A 560 -32.25 -1.96 -26.98
CA VAL A 560 -33.03 -0.78 -27.39
C VAL A 560 -34.18 -1.14 -28.36
N PRO A 561 -33.93 -1.87 -29.49
CA PRO A 561 -35.00 -2.19 -30.42
C PRO A 561 -36.09 -3.10 -29.85
N ASP A 562 -35.73 -3.95 -28.89
CA ASP A 562 -36.71 -4.85 -28.25
C ASP A 562 -37.57 -4.06 -27.24
N PHE A 563 -36.96 -3.14 -26.48
CA PHE A 563 -37.69 -2.27 -25.56
C PHE A 563 -38.66 -1.35 -26.32
N GLU A 564 -38.20 -0.75 -27.42
CA GLU A 564 -39.05 0.07 -28.30
C GLU A 564 -40.27 -0.71 -28.79
N ARG A 565 -40.08 -1.96 -29.22
CA ARG A 565 -41.18 -2.86 -29.65
C ARG A 565 -42.20 -3.09 -28.51
N MET A 566 -41.72 -3.28 -27.29
CA MET A 566 -42.61 -3.50 -26.14
C MET A 566 -43.46 -2.24 -25.84
N VAL A 567 -42.85 -1.06 -25.89
CA VAL A 567 -43.58 0.20 -25.67
C VAL A 567 -44.59 0.49 -26.79
N LEU A 568 -44.16 0.31 -28.07
CA LEU A 568 -45.03 0.54 -29.23
C LEU A 568 -46.21 -0.43 -29.30
N SER A 569 -46.04 -1.67 -28.84
CA SER A 569 -47.13 -2.68 -28.81
C SER A 569 -48.03 -2.57 -27.61
N ASP A 570 -47.79 -1.57 -26.72
CA ASP A 570 -48.49 -1.45 -25.41
C ASP A 570 -48.45 -2.76 -24.62
N ALA A 571 -47.23 -3.38 -24.59
CA ALA A 571 -47.05 -4.65 -23.90
C ALA A 571 -47.43 -4.52 -22.43
N ARG A 572 -48.26 -5.44 -21.92
CA ARG A 572 -48.80 -5.40 -20.57
C ARG A 572 -48.54 -6.69 -19.81
N LEU A 573 -48.32 -6.52 -18.52
CA LEU A 573 -48.33 -7.65 -17.60
C LEU A 573 -49.76 -8.12 -17.38
N ALA A 574 -50.00 -9.40 -17.53
CA ALA A 574 -51.29 -10.02 -17.20
C ALA A 574 -51.47 -10.00 -15.67
N LEU A 575 -52.46 -9.25 -15.22
CA LEU A 575 -52.81 -9.10 -13.81
C LEU A 575 -53.90 -10.08 -13.34
N ASP A 576 -54.52 -10.76 -14.28
CA ASP A 576 -55.61 -11.71 -14.03
C ASP A 576 -55.08 -13.13 -13.91
N SER A 577 -55.05 -13.61 -12.70
CA SER A 577 -55.12 -15.05 -12.39
C SER A 577 -55.36 -15.22 -10.87
#